data_3dcb790638beb9efd30b47416a9b282c
#
_entry.id   3dcb790638beb9efd30b47416a9b282c
#
_cell.length_a   1.000
_cell.length_b   1.000
_cell.length_c   1.000
_cell.angle_alpha   90.00
_cell.angle_beta   90.00
_cell.angle_gamma   90.00
#
_symmetry.space_group_name_H-M   'P 1'
#
loop_
_entity.id
_entity.type
_entity.pdbx_description
1 polymer ?
#
loop_
_entity_poly.entity_id
_entity_poly.type
_entity_poly.pdbx_seq_one_letter_code
_entity_poly.pdbx_strand_id
1 'polypeptide(L)'
;MSSYYQISETPDFHRKLYDLDRAIFAKWQRVGRIIYKDPFHSSLKTELVKGSQHGTYSVRLDDNYRIIFRHIKPDQIVLLWVDKHDPAYIKAQQITPVVEKGIFKIVDVADSDTGLYDNHISDNLTNINGALFRSWSDDELLGSGLTTEWLPIIRQMNVWTDLEKVEGQIPNETINYLLNLIANGEESDQDTQLRAKLIKPETREDIHVFDNYEEFEKALEGSLEEWMLFLHPSQKQIIEANYNGPARVKGAAGTGKTVLAIHRARYIAKNLDNPLEKVLFLSYNRQLAGIVNELQTRQG
;
A
#
# COMPACT_ATOMS: atom_id res chain seq x y z
N MET A 1 -10.23 20.24 11.03
CA MET A 1 -9.14 20.18 10.03
C MET A 1 -9.31 18.85 9.32
N SER A 2 -9.56 18.83 8.03
CA SER A 2 -9.65 17.59 7.28
C SER A 2 -8.23 17.00 7.22
N SER A 3 -7.95 16.00 8.05
CA SER A 3 -6.68 15.29 7.99
C SER A 3 -6.76 14.36 6.77
N TYR A 4 -5.99 14.66 5.75
CA TYR A 4 -5.79 13.75 4.62
C TYR A 4 -4.88 12.61 5.06
N TYR A 5 -5.06 11.44 4.45
CA TYR A 5 -4.19 10.29 4.70
C TYR A 5 -2.84 10.46 4.01
N GLN A 6 -1.77 10.07 4.69
CA GLN A 6 -0.47 9.93 4.06
C GLN A 6 -0.41 8.59 3.32
N ILE A 7 -0.21 8.66 2.02
CA ILE A 7 -0.15 7.46 1.17
C ILE A 7 1.29 6.99 1.02
N SER A 8 1.44 5.69 1.07
CA SER A 8 2.69 4.99 0.76
C SER A 8 2.37 3.83 -0.18
N GLU A 9 3.34 3.39 -0.96
CA GLU A 9 3.19 2.23 -1.83
C GLU A 9 4.38 1.29 -1.77
N THR A 10 4.11 0.00 -1.99
CA THR A 10 5.15 -1.02 -2.13
C THR A 10 5.61 -1.12 -3.57
N PRO A 11 6.85 -1.62 -3.82
CA PRO A 11 7.32 -1.91 -5.18
C PRO A 11 6.44 -2.92 -5.90
N ASP A 12 5.82 -3.84 -5.15
CA ASP A 12 4.93 -4.85 -5.70
C ASP A 12 3.60 -4.25 -6.17
N PHE A 13 3.02 -3.32 -5.39
CA PHE A 13 1.85 -2.56 -5.81
C PHE A 13 2.16 -1.78 -7.09
N HIS A 14 3.27 -1.05 -7.07
CA HIS A 14 3.73 -0.27 -8.21
C HIS A 14 3.92 -1.16 -9.45
N ARG A 15 4.59 -2.31 -9.32
CA ARG A 15 4.81 -3.26 -10.42
C ARG A 15 3.50 -3.81 -10.98
N LYS A 16 2.54 -4.14 -10.11
CA LYS A 16 1.23 -4.66 -10.52
C LYS A 16 0.39 -3.66 -11.29
N LEU A 17 0.57 -2.37 -11.06
CA LEU A 17 -0.04 -1.33 -11.90
C LEU A 17 0.42 -1.41 -13.35
N TYR A 18 1.65 -1.89 -13.62
CA TYR A 18 2.15 -2.10 -15.00
C TYR A 18 1.40 -3.19 -15.76
N ASP A 19 0.88 -4.17 -15.04
CA ASP A 19 0.12 -5.28 -15.62
C ASP A 19 -1.33 -4.88 -15.95
N LEU A 20 -1.77 -3.70 -15.50
CA LEU A 20 -3.12 -3.20 -15.76
C LEU A 20 -3.24 -2.62 -17.17
N ASP A 21 -4.37 -2.88 -17.81
CA ASP A 21 -4.70 -2.15 -19.02
C ASP A 21 -5.03 -0.67 -18.73
N ARG A 22 -5.01 0.18 -19.79
CA ARG A 22 -5.26 1.61 -19.67
C ARG A 22 -6.63 1.95 -19.07
N ALA A 23 -7.64 1.14 -19.31
CA ALA A 23 -8.99 1.37 -18.80
C ALA A 23 -9.06 1.14 -17.29
N ILE A 24 -8.37 0.11 -16.78
CA ILE A 24 -8.26 -0.17 -15.35
C ILE A 24 -7.37 0.87 -14.67
N PHE A 25 -6.27 1.27 -15.30
CA PHE A 25 -5.41 2.35 -14.77
C PHE A 25 -6.18 3.68 -14.63
N ALA A 26 -7.02 4.04 -15.58
CA ALA A 26 -7.87 5.23 -15.46
C ALA A 26 -8.86 5.16 -14.28
N LYS A 27 -9.34 3.95 -13.92
CA LYS A 27 -10.15 3.75 -12.71
C LYS A 27 -9.31 3.93 -11.45
N TRP A 28 -8.05 3.42 -11.45
CA TRP A 28 -7.12 3.65 -10.36
C TRP A 28 -6.91 5.13 -10.07
N GLN A 29 -6.70 5.96 -11.09
CA GLN A 29 -6.53 7.40 -10.91
C GLN A 29 -7.70 8.03 -10.14
N ARG A 30 -8.94 7.62 -10.43
CA ARG A 30 -10.13 8.08 -9.70
C ARG A 30 -10.21 7.53 -8.28
N VAL A 31 -9.98 6.23 -8.12
CA VAL A 31 -10.06 5.53 -6.83
C VAL A 31 -8.97 6.02 -5.89
N GLY A 32 -7.75 6.24 -6.38
CA GLY A 32 -6.62 6.77 -5.61
C GLY A 32 -6.91 8.13 -4.98
N ARG A 33 -7.57 9.04 -5.74
CA ARG A 33 -7.99 10.35 -5.20
C ARG A 33 -9.01 10.22 -4.06
N ILE A 34 -9.88 9.22 -4.11
CA ILE A 34 -10.84 8.96 -3.04
C ILE A 34 -10.12 8.38 -1.83
N ILE A 35 -9.24 7.38 -2.03
CA ILE A 35 -8.44 6.76 -0.95
C ILE A 35 -7.64 7.83 -0.18
N TYR A 36 -7.04 8.77 -0.88
CA TYR A 36 -6.28 9.85 -0.24
C TYR A 36 -7.13 10.69 0.72
N LYS A 37 -8.37 10.95 0.36
CA LYS A 37 -9.31 11.76 1.15
C LYS A 37 -9.98 10.96 2.25
N ASP A 38 -10.46 9.78 1.90
CA ASP A 38 -11.19 8.88 2.79
C ASP A 38 -11.13 7.45 2.23
N PRO A 39 -10.24 6.59 2.73
CA PRO A 39 -10.12 5.19 2.29
C PRO A 39 -11.33 4.34 2.66
N PHE A 40 -12.22 4.84 3.54
CA PHE A 40 -13.45 4.17 3.97
C PHE A 40 -14.70 4.78 3.35
N HIS A 41 -14.56 5.67 2.38
CA HIS A 41 -15.68 6.27 1.67
C HIS A 41 -16.60 5.19 1.06
N SER A 42 -17.90 5.33 1.21
CA SER A 42 -18.90 4.32 0.83
C SER A 42 -18.83 3.87 -0.64
N SER A 43 -18.39 4.74 -1.55
CA SER A 43 -18.22 4.40 -2.97
C SER A 43 -17.09 3.41 -3.25
N LEU A 44 -16.13 3.27 -2.34
CA LEU A 44 -14.99 2.36 -2.48
C LEU A 44 -15.34 0.91 -2.15
N LYS A 45 -16.43 0.69 -1.41
CA LYS A 45 -16.79 -0.63 -0.90
C LYS A 45 -15.61 -1.28 -0.18
N THR A 46 -14.99 -0.50 0.73
CA THR A 46 -13.85 -0.97 1.52
C THR A 46 -14.28 -2.08 2.45
N GLU A 47 -13.56 -3.18 2.43
CA GLU A 47 -13.84 -4.38 3.23
C GLU A 47 -12.56 -4.83 3.93
N LEU A 48 -12.69 -5.29 5.18
CA LEU A 48 -11.59 -5.94 5.87
C LEU A 48 -11.32 -7.32 5.22
N VAL A 49 -10.07 -7.62 4.91
CA VAL A 49 -9.72 -8.90 4.28
C VAL A 49 -9.66 -9.99 5.35
N LYS A 50 -10.57 -10.97 5.25
CA LYS A 50 -10.62 -12.12 6.16
C LYS A 50 -9.35 -12.96 6.06
N GLY A 51 -8.85 -13.42 7.22
CA GLY A 51 -7.63 -14.23 7.29
C GLY A 51 -6.33 -13.49 7.02
N SER A 52 -6.37 -12.17 6.79
CA SER A 52 -5.18 -11.33 6.70
C SER A 52 -4.74 -10.82 8.06
N GLN A 53 -3.54 -10.25 8.13
CA GLN A 53 -3.08 -9.56 9.33
C GLN A 53 -3.90 -8.28 9.60
N HIS A 54 -3.95 -7.85 10.86
CA HIS A 54 -4.75 -6.72 11.32
C HIS A 54 -4.65 -5.47 10.43
N GLY A 55 -5.79 -4.85 10.17
CA GLY A 55 -5.88 -3.59 9.44
C GLY A 55 -5.54 -3.67 7.94
N THR A 56 -5.61 -4.87 7.34
CA THR A 56 -5.51 -5.05 5.91
C THR A 56 -6.90 -5.03 5.27
N TYR A 57 -7.08 -4.14 4.32
CA TYR A 57 -8.36 -3.88 3.67
C TYR A 57 -8.27 -4.08 2.16
N SER A 58 -9.41 -4.38 1.55
CA SER A 58 -9.58 -4.33 0.11
C SER A 58 -10.49 -3.17 -0.29
N VAL A 59 -10.19 -2.55 -1.44
CA VAL A 59 -11.02 -1.54 -2.08
C VAL A 59 -11.40 -2.02 -3.47
N ARG A 60 -12.66 -1.84 -3.85
CA ARG A 60 -13.15 -2.15 -5.18
C ARG A 60 -12.60 -1.14 -6.19
N LEU A 61 -11.70 -1.60 -7.07
CA LEU A 61 -11.24 -0.80 -8.20
C LEU A 61 -12.28 -0.83 -9.34
N ASP A 62 -12.79 -2.04 -9.64
CA ASP A 62 -13.97 -2.28 -10.47
C ASP A 62 -14.62 -3.64 -10.09
N ASP A 63 -15.45 -4.21 -10.96
CA ASP A 63 -16.13 -5.48 -10.65
C ASP A 63 -15.16 -6.65 -10.50
N ASN A 64 -14.03 -6.62 -11.20
CA ASN A 64 -13.04 -7.69 -11.23
C ASN A 64 -11.79 -7.44 -10.40
N TYR A 65 -11.38 -6.18 -10.19
CA TYR A 65 -10.11 -5.82 -9.57
C TYR A 65 -10.28 -5.25 -8.17
N ARG A 66 -9.31 -5.59 -7.31
CA ARG A 66 -9.21 -5.09 -5.93
C ARG A 66 -7.84 -4.49 -5.68
N ILE A 67 -7.82 -3.41 -4.91
CA ILE A 67 -6.63 -2.84 -4.32
C ILE A 67 -6.55 -3.30 -2.88
N ILE A 68 -5.42 -3.80 -2.46
CA ILE A 68 -5.14 -4.20 -1.09
C ILE A 68 -4.28 -3.12 -0.44
N PHE A 69 -4.69 -2.68 0.73
CA PHE A 69 -3.92 -1.72 1.51
C PHE A 69 -3.92 -2.05 3.00
N ARG A 70 -2.89 -1.61 3.70
CA ARG A 70 -2.80 -1.59 5.15
C ARG A 70 -3.17 -0.20 5.64
N HIS A 71 -4.10 -0.10 6.57
CA HIS A 71 -4.33 1.10 7.36
C HIS A 71 -3.49 1.02 8.63
N ILE A 72 -2.55 1.93 8.80
CA ILE A 72 -1.76 2.14 10.02
C ILE A 72 -2.28 3.42 10.65
N LYS A 73 -2.98 3.25 11.76
CA LYS A 73 -3.67 4.37 12.43
C LYS A 73 -2.70 5.46 12.90
N PRO A 74 -3.13 6.70 12.99
CA PRO A 74 -4.49 7.17 12.63
C PRO A 74 -4.65 7.50 11.14
N ASP A 75 -3.58 7.76 10.39
CA ASP A 75 -3.65 8.48 9.10
C ASP A 75 -2.71 7.93 8.01
N GLN A 76 -2.13 6.74 8.18
CA GLN A 76 -1.20 6.16 7.21
C GLN A 76 -1.87 5.06 6.40
N ILE A 77 -1.73 5.11 5.07
CA ILE A 77 -2.17 4.06 4.14
C ILE A 77 -0.96 3.53 3.39
N VAL A 78 -0.75 2.24 3.44
CA VAL A 78 0.27 1.54 2.64
C VAL A 78 -0.42 0.70 1.58
N LEU A 79 -0.32 1.10 0.31
CA LEU A 79 -0.80 0.34 -0.83
C LEU A 79 0.10 -0.87 -1.03
N LEU A 80 -0.47 -2.06 -0.91
CA LEU A 80 0.28 -3.32 -0.87
C LEU A 80 0.25 -4.09 -2.19
N TRP A 81 -0.94 -4.14 -2.82
CA TRP A 81 -1.17 -5.00 -3.97
C TRP A 81 -2.38 -4.55 -4.78
N VAL A 82 -2.39 -4.85 -6.08
CA VAL A 82 -3.57 -4.74 -6.95
C VAL A 82 -3.62 -5.94 -7.88
N ASP A 83 -4.78 -6.59 -7.94
CA ASP A 83 -5.01 -7.74 -8.81
C ASP A 83 -6.50 -8.00 -8.99
N LYS A 84 -6.85 -9.03 -9.76
CA LYS A 84 -8.21 -9.57 -9.79
C LYS A 84 -8.63 -10.03 -8.39
N HIS A 85 -9.95 -10.08 -8.16
CA HIS A 85 -10.56 -10.37 -6.86
C HIS A 85 -9.85 -11.49 -6.07
N ASP A 86 -9.90 -12.74 -6.55
CA ASP A 86 -9.37 -13.88 -5.79
C ASP A 86 -7.84 -13.84 -5.60
N PRO A 87 -7.00 -13.57 -6.62
CA PRO A 87 -5.57 -13.38 -6.43
C PRO A 87 -5.22 -12.27 -5.43
N ALA A 88 -5.98 -11.16 -5.42
CA ALA A 88 -5.73 -10.07 -4.49
C ALA A 88 -5.97 -10.50 -3.04
N TYR A 89 -7.06 -11.23 -2.76
CA TYR A 89 -7.37 -11.73 -1.43
C TYR A 89 -6.37 -12.78 -0.95
N ILE A 90 -5.96 -13.71 -1.81
CA ILE A 90 -4.90 -14.69 -1.50
C ILE A 90 -3.61 -13.96 -1.12
N LYS A 91 -3.20 -12.96 -1.91
CA LYS A 91 -1.98 -12.19 -1.61
C LYS A 91 -2.09 -11.40 -0.32
N ALA A 92 -3.25 -10.81 -0.04
CA ALA A 92 -3.50 -10.08 1.21
C ALA A 92 -3.34 -10.93 2.47
N GLN A 93 -3.61 -12.24 2.39
CA GLN A 93 -3.42 -13.19 3.50
C GLN A 93 -1.95 -13.60 3.67
N GLN A 94 -1.15 -13.45 2.63
CA GLN A 94 0.25 -13.88 2.60
C GLN A 94 1.25 -12.79 3.02
N ILE A 95 0.87 -11.52 2.98
CA ILE A 95 1.79 -10.40 3.24
C ILE A 95 1.38 -9.59 4.47
N THR A 96 2.39 -9.12 5.20
CA THR A 96 2.16 -8.27 6.37
C THR A 96 3.28 -7.25 6.54
N PRO A 97 2.98 -6.02 7.00
CA PRO A 97 3.98 -5.07 7.44
C PRO A 97 4.55 -5.49 8.79
N VAL A 98 5.87 -5.41 8.90
CA VAL A 98 6.59 -5.71 10.13
C VAL A 98 7.70 -4.68 10.38
N VAL A 99 8.14 -4.60 11.65
CA VAL A 99 9.40 -3.94 12.00
C VAL A 99 10.40 -5.01 12.41
N GLU A 100 11.36 -5.29 11.55
CA GLU A 100 12.44 -6.24 11.83
C GLU A 100 13.76 -5.51 11.92
N LYS A 101 14.51 -5.74 13.02
CA LYS A 101 15.78 -5.05 13.31
C LYS A 101 15.69 -3.52 13.21
N GLY A 102 14.53 -2.96 13.56
CA GLY A 102 14.26 -1.52 13.51
C GLY A 102 13.92 -0.97 12.12
N ILE A 103 13.75 -1.82 11.12
CA ILE A 103 13.39 -1.44 9.74
C ILE A 103 11.96 -1.88 9.46
N PHE A 104 11.14 -0.95 8.93
CA PHE A 104 9.81 -1.25 8.39
C PHE A 104 9.95 -1.94 7.03
N LYS A 105 9.29 -3.07 6.86
CA LYS A 105 9.23 -3.80 5.59
C LYS A 105 7.94 -4.61 5.47
N ILE A 106 7.64 -5.03 4.25
CA ILE A 106 6.57 -6.00 3.97
C ILE A 106 7.20 -7.37 3.77
N VAL A 107 6.69 -8.36 4.48
CA VAL A 107 7.18 -9.75 4.40
C VAL A 107 6.08 -10.69 3.96
N ASP A 108 6.46 -11.79 3.31
CA ASP A 108 5.57 -12.94 3.12
C ASP A 108 5.46 -13.70 4.45
N VAL A 109 4.24 -14.00 4.86
CA VAL A 109 3.96 -14.70 6.13
C VAL A 109 4.58 -16.12 6.11
N ALA A 110 4.66 -16.74 4.93
CA ALA A 110 5.26 -18.07 4.76
C ALA A 110 6.79 -18.08 4.90
N ASP A 111 7.47 -16.96 4.61
CA ASP A 111 8.92 -16.81 4.67
C ASP A 111 9.42 -16.27 6.01
N SER A 112 8.49 -15.90 6.88
CA SER A 112 8.83 -15.43 8.23
C SER A 112 9.20 -16.63 9.11
N ASP A 113 10.48 -17.03 9.04
CA ASP A 113 11.15 -18.00 9.93
C ASP A 113 11.28 -17.43 11.37
N THR A 114 10.51 -16.41 11.66
CA THR A 114 10.42 -15.78 12.96
C THR A 114 9.36 -16.51 13.76
N GLY A 115 9.79 -17.52 14.51
CA GLY A 115 9.03 -18.08 15.64
C GLY A 115 8.55 -17.04 16.67
N LEU A 116 8.49 -15.78 16.27
CA LEU A 116 7.94 -14.61 16.96
C LEU A 116 6.43 -14.42 16.67
N TYR A 117 5.88 -15.14 15.67
CA TYR A 117 4.47 -14.99 15.31
C TYR A 117 3.55 -16.01 15.97
N ASP A 118 4.13 -17.02 16.64
CA ASP A 118 3.32 -18.17 17.08
C ASP A 118 2.61 -17.98 18.42
N ASN A 119 2.91 -16.99 19.27
CA ASN A 119 2.16 -16.88 20.53
C ASN A 119 2.10 -15.46 21.17
N HIS A 120 2.96 -14.51 20.82
CA HIS A 120 2.96 -13.22 21.53
C HIS A 120 1.95 -12.21 21.01
N ILE A 121 1.46 -12.35 19.77
CA ILE A 121 0.37 -11.50 19.26
C ILE A 121 -0.98 -12.01 19.74
N SER A 122 -1.16 -13.35 19.85
CA SER A 122 -2.34 -13.93 20.48
C SER A 122 -2.44 -13.55 21.96
N ASP A 123 -1.32 -13.56 22.70
CA ASP A 123 -1.33 -13.34 24.14
C ASP A 123 -1.44 -11.87 24.55
N ASN A 124 -0.95 -10.93 23.75
CA ASN A 124 -1.11 -9.51 24.04
C ASN A 124 -2.47 -8.93 23.57
N LEU A 125 -3.15 -9.60 22.62
CA LEU A 125 -4.51 -9.23 22.19
C LEU A 125 -5.60 -10.00 22.99
N THR A 126 -5.25 -11.12 23.62
CA THR A 126 -6.17 -11.90 24.48
C THR A 126 -6.34 -11.31 25.88
N ASN A 127 -5.56 -10.29 26.27
CA ASN A 127 -5.64 -9.69 27.61
C ASN A 127 -6.40 -8.36 27.68
N ILE A 128 -7.11 -7.96 26.62
CA ILE A 128 -8.03 -6.83 26.70
C ILE A 128 -9.44 -7.38 26.85
N ASN A 129 -9.81 -7.77 28.05
CA ASN A 129 -11.15 -8.24 28.41
C ASN A 129 -12.25 -7.34 27.83
N GLY A 130 -12.95 -7.79 26.79
CA GLY A 130 -14.12 -7.12 26.20
C GLY A 130 -13.82 -5.74 25.58
N ALA A 131 -12.68 -5.55 24.93
CA ALA A 131 -12.15 -4.22 24.70
C ALA A 131 -12.38 -3.66 23.30
N LEU A 132 -12.72 -4.49 22.30
CA LEU A 132 -12.77 -4.03 20.90
C LEU A 132 -13.69 -2.81 20.71
N PHE A 133 -14.83 -2.78 21.39
CA PHE A 133 -15.81 -1.69 21.31
C PHE A 133 -15.97 -0.92 22.64
N ARG A 134 -14.97 -0.94 23.52
CA ARG A 134 -15.06 -0.34 24.86
C ARG A 134 -15.13 1.19 24.83
N SER A 135 -14.45 1.81 23.90
CA SER A 135 -14.37 3.28 23.79
C SER A 135 -15.62 3.92 23.18
N TRP A 136 -16.49 3.13 22.53
CA TRP A 136 -17.73 3.65 21.92
C TRP A 136 -18.90 3.56 22.87
N SER A 137 -19.74 4.59 22.86
CA SER A 137 -21.01 4.59 23.60
C SER A 137 -22.02 3.60 22.98
N ASP A 138 -23.04 3.22 23.75
CA ASP A 138 -24.11 2.38 23.24
C ASP A 138 -24.87 3.08 22.10
N ASP A 139 -25.04 4.41 22.17
CA ASP A 139 -25.68 5.19 21.12
C ASP A 139 -24.90 5.15 19.81
N GLU A 140 -23.58 5.21 19.84
CA GLU A 140 -22.72 5.09 18.66
C GLU A 140 -22.83 3.67 18.05
N LEU A 141 -22.86 2.64 18.87
CA LEU A 141 -23.01 1.27 18.40
C LEU A 141 -24.41 1.02 17.83
N LEU A 142 -25.45 1.55 18.45
CA LEU A 142 -26.84 1.45 17.97
C LEU A 142 -27.07 2.28 16.69
N GLY A 143 -26.31 3.37 16.52
CA GLY A 143 -26.31 4.18 15.30
C GLY A 143 -25.93 3.42 14.02
N SER A 144 -25.31 2.24 14.17
CA SER A 144 -25.02 1.32 13.06
C SER A 144 -26.22 0.55 12.52
N GLY A 145 -27.40 0.68 13.13
CA GLY A 145 -28.56 -0.20 12.89
C GLY A 145 -28.52 -1.49 13.73
N LEU A 146 -27.63 -1.56 14.73
CA LEU A 146 -27.60 -2.63 15.71
C LEU A 146 -28.83 -2.53 16.62
N THR A 147 -29.46 -3.66 16.97
CA THR A 147 -30.50 -3.68 17.98
C THR A 147 -29.89 -3.88 19.38
N THR A 148 -30.59 -3.44 20.41
CA THR A 148 -30.10 -3.48 21.81
C THR A 148 -29.74 -4.88 22.29
N GLU A 149 -30.33 -5.93 21.75
CA GLU A 149 -30.03 -7.33 22.06
C GLU A 149 -28.61 -7.76 21.65
N TRP A 150 -28.01 -7.09 20.65
CA TRP A 150 -26.65 -7.36 20.19
C TRP A 150 -25.56 -6.65 21.01
N LEU A 151 -25.90 -5.60 21.75
CA LEU A 151 -24.91 -4.86 22.55
C LEU A 151 -24.08 -5.74 23.48
N PRO A 152 -24.67 -6.68 24.26
CA PRO A 152 -23.87 -7.53 25.14
C PRO A 152 -22.90 -8.44 24.37
N ILE A 153 -23.30 -8.89 23.17
CA ILE A 153 -22.47 -9.77 22.33
C ILE A 153 -21.31 -8.96 21.74
N ILE A 154 -21.59 -7.79 21.17
CA ILE A 154 -20.59 -6.90 20.59
C ILE A 154 -19.60 -6.43 21.66
N ARG A 155 -20.05 -6.12 22.87
CA ARG A 155 -19.22 -5.70 24.00
C ARG A 155 -18.26 -6.78 24.50
N GLN A 156 -18.52 -8.07 24.20
CA GLN A 156 -17.64 -9.17 24.55
C GLN A 156 -16.59 -9.50 23.47
N MET A 157 -16.65 -8.83 22.31
CA MET A 157 -15.70 -9.03 21.25
C MET A 157 -14.35 -8.43 21.61
N ASN A 158 -13.30 -9.22 21.45
CA ASN A 158 -11.93 -8.82 21.77
C ASN A 158 -11.08 -8.57 20.52
N VAL A 159 -11.44 -9.24 19.43
CA VAL A 159 -10.75 -9.14 18.15
C VAL A 159 -11.76 -8.95 17.04
N TRP A 160 -11.35 -8.29 15.97
CA TRP A 160 -12.24 -7.99 14.83
C TRP A 160 -12.83 -9.26 14.17
N THR A 161 -12.11 -10.40 14.23
CA THR A 161 -12.59 -11.68 13.72
C THR A 161 -13.80 -12.21 14.51
N ASP A 162 -14.07 -11.67 15.70
CA ASP A 162 -15.28 -12.01 16.43
C ASP A 162 -16.55 -11.54 15.70
N LEU A 163 -16.45 -10.51 14.83
CA LEU A 163 -17.54 -10.07 13.97
C LEU A 163 -17.96 -11.15 12.95
N GLU A 164 -17.04 -12.02 12.53
CA GLU A 164 -17.35 -13.14 11.63
C GLU A 164 -18.35 -14.13 12.27
N LYS A 165 -18.35 -14.25 13.60
CA LYS A 165 -19.26 -15.14 14.34
C LYS A 165 -20.72 -14.69 14.28
N VAL A 166 -20.95 -13.41 13.99
CA VAL A 166 -22.28 -12.81 13.89
C VAL A 166 -22.67 -12.47 12.44
N GLU A 167 -21.80 -12.80 11.48
CA GLU A 167 -22.07 -12.63 10.06
C GLU A 167 -23.31 -13.45 9.65
N GLY A 168 -24.20 -12.82 8.87
CA GLY A 168 -25.49 -13.42 8.49
C GLY A 168 -26.58 -13.36 9.58
N GLN A 169 -26.24 -12.96 10.82
CA GLN A 169 -27.21 -12.74 11.91
C GLN A 169 -27.55 -11.25 12.06
N ILE A 170 -26.63 -10.37 11.71
CA ILE A 170 -26.83 -8.93 11.64
C ILE A 170 -26.61 -8.44 10.20
N PRO A 171 -27.21 -7.31 9.78
CA PRO A 171 -27.06 -6.79 8.43
C PRO A 171 -25.59 -6.50 8.08
N ASN A 172 -25.17 -6.79 6.85
CA ASN A 172 -23.81 -6.52 6.38
C ASN A 172 -23.43 -5.03 6.49
N GLU A 173 -24.40 -4.13 6.33
CA GLU A 173 -24.18 -2.68 6.50
C GLU A 173 -23.78 -2.35 7.94
N THR A 174 -24.39 -3.01 8.92
CA THR A 174 -24.05 -2.90 10.34
C THR A 174 -22.64 -3.45 10.60
N ILE A 175 -22.29 -4.60 10.05
CA ILE A 175 -20.93 -5.17 10.15
C ILE A 175 -19.90 -4.18 9.56
N ASN A 176 -20.16 -3.64 8.38
CA ASN A 176 -19.26 -2.67 7.76
C ASN A 176 -19.11 -1.39 8.58
N TYR A 177 -20.18 -0.92 9.20
CA TYR A 177 -20.11 0.23 10.11
C TYR A 177 -19.25 -0.09 11.35
N LEU A 178 -19.43 -1.25 11.98
CA LEU A 178 -18.64 -1.68 13.13
C LEU A 178 -17.16 -1.84 12.75
N LEU A 179 -16.87 -2.38 11.56
CA LEU A 179 -15.51 -2.45 11.02
C LEU A 179 -14.91 -1.05 10.81
N ASN A 180 -15.70 -0.09 10.34
CA ASN A 180 -15.27 1.30 10.21
C ASN A 180 -14.99 1.95 11.57
N LEU A 181 -15.78 1.67 12.59
CA LEU A 181 -15.49 2.11 13.97
C LEU A 181 -14.15 1.53 14.44
N ILE A 182 -13.90 0.24 14.22
CA ILE A 182 -12.62 -0.40 14.56
C ILE A 182 -11.47 0.26 13.76
N ALA A 183 -11.66 0.51 12.48
CA ALA A 183 -10.66 1.15 11.63
C ALA A 183 -10.30 2.56 12.11
N ASN A 184 -11.30 3.33 12.57
CA ASN A 184 -11.15 4.70 13.06
C ASN A 184 -10.93 4.79 14.59
N GLY A 185 -10.85 3.66 15.29
CA GLY A 185 -10.61 3.61 16.74
C GLY A 185 -9.18 4.01 17.14
N GLU A 186 -8.85 3.84 18.41
CA GLU A 186 -7.54 4.20 18.95
C GLU A 186 -6.38 3.50 18.24
N GLU A 187 -5.25 4.21 18.11
CA GLU A 187 -4.00 3.70 17.56
C GLU A 187 -3.46 2.58 18.49
N SER A 188 -3.13 1.43 17.91
CA SER A 188 -2.50 0.34 18.67
C SER A 188 -1.00 0.59 18.86
N ASP A 189 -0.38 -0.04 19.86
CA ASP A 189 1.07 0.00 20.04
C ASP A 189 1.81 -0.48 18.78
N GLN A 190 1.24 -1.45 18.06
CA GLN A 190 1.79 -1.93 16.80
C GLN A 190 1.72 -0.86 15.70
N ASP A 191 0.57 -0.17 15.56
CA ASP A 191 0.44 0.91 14.58
C ASP A 191 1.41 2.06 14.90
N THR A 192 1.54 2.42 16.18
CA THR A 192 2.52 3.43 16.63
C THR A 192 3.95 3.04 16.22
N GLN A 193 4.35 1.78 16.42
CA GLN A 193 5.69 1.31 16.03
C GLN A 193 5.87 1.28 14.50
N LEU A 194 4.89 0.77 13.78
CA LEU A 194 4.92 0.73 12.30
C LEU A 194 5.03 2.14 11.73
N ARG A 195 4.19 3.07 12.21
CA ARG A 195 4.18 4.46 11.77
C ARG A 195 5.51 5.18 12.05
N ALA A 196 6.04 5.03 13.25
CA ALA A 196 7.31 5.65 13.63
C ALA A 196 8.49 5.23 12.72
N LYS A 197 8.42 4.02 12.14
CA LYS A 197 9.44 3.50 11.22
C LYS A 197 9.14 3.83 9.76
N LEU A 198 7.88 3.86 9.38
CA LEU A 198 7.46 4.19 8.02
C LEU A 198 7.78 5.64 7.63
N ILE A 199 7.60 6.58 8.56
CA ILE A 199 7.82 8.01 8.33
C ILE A 199 9.29 8.33 8.01
N LYS A 200 10.23 7.63 8.64
CA LYS A 200 11.68 7.91 8.49
C LYS A 200 12.27 7.15 7.32
N PRO A 201 12.86 7.82 6.31
CA PRO A 201 13.44 7.15 5.15
C PRO A 201 14.48 6.09 5.49
N GLU A 202 15.30 6.35 6.52
CA GLU A 202 16.37 5.45 6.95
C GLU A 202 15.88 4.20 7.69
N THR A 203 14.63 4.15 8.08
CA THR A 203 14.03 3.02 8.83
C THR A 203 12.95 2.29 8.06
N ARG A 204 12.85 2.49 6.74
CA ARG A 204 11.96 1.73 5.87
C ARG A 204 12.72 1.13 4.70
N GLU A 205 12.36 -0.08 4.32
CA GLU A 205 12.94 -0.80 3.19
C GLU A 205 11.91 -0.87 2.06
N ASP A 206 12.34 -0.40 0.87
CA ASP A 206 11.58 -0.52 -0.38
C ASP A 206 10.12 0.00 -0.35
N ILE A 207 9.81 0.99 0.51
CA ILE A 207 8.50 1.64 0.57
C ILE A 207 8.65 3.09 0.08
N HIS A 208 7.88 3.46 -0.92
CA HIS A 208 7.72 4.85 -1.31
C HIS A 208 6.62 5.52 -0.46
N VAL A 209 6.94 6.65 0.14
CA VAL A 209 6.00 7.50 0.89
C VAL A 209 5.87 8.80 0.12
N PHE A 210 4.66 9.15 -0.28
CA PHE A 210 4.38 10.43 -0.93
C PHE A 210 4.41 11.54 0.13
N ASP A 211 5.26 12.53 -0.07
CA ASP A 211 5.46 13.60 0.92
C ASP A 211 4.21 14.49 1.08
N ASN A 212 3.42 14.63 0.03
CA ASN A 212 2.21 15.46 0.03
C ASN A 212 1.24 15.05 -1.10
N TYR A 213 0.05 15.68 -1.10
CA TYR A 213 -0.97 15.44 -2.11
C TYR A 213 -0.49 15.78 -3.53
N GLU A 214 0.29 16.82 -3.70
CA GLU A 214 0.74 17.24 -5.03
C GLU A 214 1.64 16.19 -5.68
N GLU A 215 2.50 15.56 -4.91
CA GLU A 215 3.33 14.45 -5.38
C GLU A 215 2.47 13.24 -5.76
N PHE A 216 1.53 12.87 -4.89
CA PHE A 216 0.61 11.76 -5.16
C PHE A 216 -0.31 12.06 -6.36
N GLU A 217 -0.83 13.28 -6.48
CA GLU A 217 -1.66 13.70 -7.61
C GLU A 217 -0.88 13.68 -8.93
N LYS A 218 0.36 14.16 -8.95
CA LYS A 218 1.23 14.04 -10.13
C LYS A 218 1.46 12.59 -10.53
N ALA A 219 1.65 11.72 -9.55
CA ALA A 219 1.76 10.30 -9.80
C ALA A 219 0.46 9.73 -10.39
N LEU A 220 -0.71 10.14 -9.91
CA LEU A 220 -2.00 9.73 -10.46
C LEU A 220 -2.30 10.33 -11.83
N GLU A 221 -1.92 11.59 -12.10
CA GLU A 221 -2.18 12.27 -13.37
C GLU A 221 -1.30 11.78 -14.52
N GLY A 222 -0.15 11.20 -14.19
CA GLY A 222 0.75 10.62 -15.15
C GLY A 222 0.06 9.58 -16.03
N SER A 223 0.49 9.47 -17.29
CA SER A 223 0.10 8.34 -18.11
C SER A 223 0.61 7.04 -17.48
N LEU A 224 0.07 5.88 -17.89
CA LEU A 224 0.61 4.60 -17.45
C LEU A 224 2.12 4.52 -17.75
N GLU A 225 2.53 5.06 -18.90
CA GLU A 225 3.93 5.13 -19.32
C GLU A 225 4.77 6.03 -18.40
N GLU A 226 4.23 7.14 -17.94
CA GLU A 226 4.90 8.05 -16.98
C GLU A 226 4.96 7.43 -15.59
N TRP A 227 3.88 6.76 -15.15
CA TRP A 227 3.88 5.96 -13.93
C TRP A 227 4.92 4.84 -13.98
N MET A 228 5.05 4.15 -15.12
CA MET A 228 6.10 3.14 -15.34
C MET A 228 7.52 3.69 -15.20
N LEU A 229 7.72 5.00 -15.36
CA LEU A 229 9.00 5.68 -15.17
C LEU A 229 9.19 6.24 -13.76
N PHE A 230 8.20 6.08 -12.88
CA PHE A 230 8.33 6.51 -11.50
C PHE A 230 9.44 5.75 -10.78
N LEU A 231 10.31 6.49 -10.10
CA LEU A 231 11.47 5.93 -9.43
C LEU A 231 11.18 5.67 -7.96
N HIS A 232 11.36 4.44 -7.56
CA HIS A 232 11.43 4.13 -6.14
C HIS A 232 12.64 4.83 -5.48
N PRO A 233 12.53 5.35 -4.24
CA PRO A 233 13.62 6.07 -3.56
C PRO A 233 14.96 5.32 -3.52
N SER A 234 14.94 3.99 -3.32
CA SER A 234 16.15 3.16 -3.37
C SER A 234 16.82 3.15 -4.74
N GLN A 235 16.05 3.28 -5.82
CA GLN A 235 16.57 3.37 -7.18
C GLN A 235 17.20 4.75 -7.45
N LYS A 236 16.68 5.81 -6.84
CA LYS A 236 17.20 7.18 -6.99
C LYS A 236 18.66 7.26 -6.53
N GLN A 237 19.01 6.63 -5.41
CA GLN A 237 20.39 6.58 -4.92
C GLN A 237 21.35 5.94 -5.95
N ILE A 238 20.91 4.86 -6.62
CA ILE A 238 21.72 4.18 -7.65
C ILE A 238 21.88 5.07 -8.89
N ILE A 239 20.84 5.82 -9.23
CA ILE A 239 20.85 6.72 -10.40
C ILE A 239 21.79 7.90 -10.19
N GLU A 240 21.80 8.48 -9.00
CA GLU A 240 22.56 9.69 -8.68
C GLU A 240 23.99 9.39 -8.21
N ALA A 241 24.32 8.13 -7.89
CA ALA A 241 25.65 7.76 -7.44
C ALA A 241 26.72 8.00 -8.51
N ASN A 242 27.89 8.49 -8.07
CA ASN A 242 29.07 8.59 -8.92
C ASN A 242 29.85 7.29 -8.90
N TYR A 243 29.99 6.66 -10.06
CA TYR A 243 30.76 5.42 -10.23
C TYR A 243 32.08 5.73 -10.96
N ASN A 244 33.19 5.31 -10.39
CA ASN A 244 34.52 5.46 -10.99
C ASN A 244 34.83 4.38 -12.04
N GLY A 245 33.81 3.69 -12.57
CA GLY A 245 33.96 2.62 -13.56
C GLY A 245 32.62 1.98 -13.91
N PRO A 246 32.66 0.84 -14.62
CA PRO A 246 31.44 0.13 -15.04
C PRO A 246 30.62 -0.30 -13.82
N ALA A 247 29.32 0.02 -13.85
CA ALA A 247 28.36 -0.42 -12.84
C ALA A 247 27.41 -1.49 -13.41
N ARG A 248 27.06 -2.49 -12.61
CA ARG A 248 26.14 -3.56 -13.00
C ARG A 248 24.99 -3.66 -12.01
N VAL A 249 23.76 -3.53 -12.54
CA VAL A 249 22.53 -3.73 -11.76
C VAL A 249 22.02 -5.16 -11.96
N LYS A 250 21.80 -5.89 -10.87
CA LYS A 250 21.24 -7.23 -10.86
C LYS A 250 19.86 -7.19 -10.21
N GLY A 251 18.94 -8.03 -10.65
CA GLY A 251 17.61 -8.17 -10.08
C GLY A 251 16.77 -9.13 -10.90
N ALA A 252 15.70 -9.66 -10.32
CA ALA A 252 14.72 -10.52 -10.99
C ALA A 252 14.03 -9.81 -12.17
N ALA A 253 13.26 -10.53 -12.99
CA ALA A 253 12.41 -9.92 -14.01
C ALA A 253 11.38 -9.00 -13.34
N GLY A 254 11.06 -7.85 -13.96
CA GLY A 254 10.06 -6.91 -13.42
C GLY A 254 10.55 -5.95 -12.31
N THR A 255 11.80 -6.02 -11.85
CA THR A 255 12.33 -5.17 -10.77
C THR A 255 12.73 -3.75 -11.21
N GLY A 256 12.24 -3.25 -12.33
CA GLY A 256 12.50 -1.87 -12.78
C GLY A 256 13.92 -1.60 -13.33
N LYS A 257 14.74 -2.63 -13.65
CA LYS A 257 16.10 -2.43 -14.18
C LYS A 257 16.16 -1.51 -15.40
N THR A 258 15.21 -1.65 -16.30
CA THR A 258 15.10 -0.81 -17.50
C THR A 258 14.75 0.63 -17.14
N VAL A 259 13.81 0.82 -16.21
CA VAL A 259 13.44 2.13 -15.68
C VAL A 259 14.65 2.82 -15.07
N LEU A 260 15.38 2.11 -14.21
CA LEU A 260 16.62 2.60 -13.61
C LEU A 260 17.66 3.00 -14.67
N ALA A 261 17.84 2.18 -15.73
CA ALA A 261 18.78 2.48 -16.82
C ALA A 261 18.38 3.74 -17.60
N ILE A 262 17.08 3.95 -17.86
CA ILE A 262 16.56 5.14 -18.53
C ILE A 262 16.83 6.40 -17.69
N HIS A 263 16.48 6.35 -16.42
CA HIS A 263 16.70 7.48 -15.52
C HIS A 263 18.19 7.77 -15.29
N ARG A 264 19.04 6.74 -15.22
CA ARG A 264 20.48 6.92 -15.13
C ARG A 264 21.04 7.59 -16.39
N ALA A 265 20.61 7.17 -17.58
CA ALA A 265 21.02 7.80 -18.82
C ALA A 265 20.62 9.28 -18.87
N ARG A 266 19.41 9.62 -18.41
CA ARG A 266 18.94 11.01 -18.29
C ARG A 266 19.74 11.82 -17.27
N TYR A 267 19.99 11.24 -16.10
CA TYR A 267 20.77 11.90 -15.06
C TYR A 267 22.17 12.25 -15.59
N ILE A 268 22.84 11.30 -16.24
CA ILE A 268 24.15 11.54 -16.85
C ILE A 268 24.04 12.63 -17.92
N ALA A 269 23.07 12.53 -18.84
CA ALA A 269 22.91 13.50 -19.92
C ALA A 269 22.67 14.93 -19.41
N LYS A 270 21.92 15.10 -18.31
CA LYS A 270 21.67 16.41 -17.69
C LYS A 270 22.89 17.00 -16.97
N ASN A 271 23.84 16.16 -16.57
CA ASN A 271 25.02 16.55 -15.80
C ASN A 271 26.32 16.46 -16.65
N LEU A 272 26.21 16.42 -17.99
CA LEU A 272 27.38 16.51 -18.87
C LEU A 272 27.91 17.94 -18.87
N ASP A 273 29.19 18.09 -18.59
CA ASP A 273 29.87 19.40 -18.63
C ASP A 273 30.10 19.90 -20.08
N ASN A 274 30.23 18.98 -21.02
CA ASN A 274 30.47 19.26 -22.40
C ASN A 274 29.23 19.00 -23.27
N PRO A 275 28.63 20.02 -23.91
CA PRO A 275 27.43 19.85 -24.73
C PRO A 275 27.62 18.97 -25.98
N LEU A 276 28.85 18.65 -26.35
CA LEU A 276 29.17 17.74 -27.46
C LEU A 276 29.16 16.26 -27.03
N GLU A 277 29.22 16.00 -25.75
CA GLU A 277 29.10 14.63 -25.21
C GLU A 277 27.68 14.12 -25.30
N LYS A 278 27.54 12.81 -25.50
CA LYS A 278 26.27 12.15 -25.65
C LYS A 278 26.24 10.85 -24.84
N VAL A 279 25.07 10.52 -24.29
CA VAL A 279 24.82 9.24 -23.65
C VAL A 279 24.24 8.27 -24.67
N LEU A 280 24.89 7.13 -24.87
CA LEU A 280 24.39 6.06 -25.74
C LEU A 280 23.60 5.04 -24.90
N PHE A 281 22.31 4.91 -25.15
CA PHE A 281 21.46 3.88 -24.59
C PHE A 281 21.31 2.70 -25.56
N LEU A 282 21.70 1.49 -25.13
CA LEU A 282 21.61 0.28 -25.94
C LEU A 282 20.60 -0.69 -25.33
N SER A 283 19.75 -1.27 -26.15
CA SER A 283 18.83 -2.33 -25.77
C SER A 283 18.91 -3.49 -26.75
N TYR A 284 18.89 -4.71 -26.26
CA TYR A 284 18.80 -5.91 -27.10
C TYR A 284 17.43 -6.03 -27.78
N ASN A 285 16.37 -5.54 -27.16
CA ASN A 285 15.01 -5.61 -27.69
C ASN A 285 14.67 -4.35 -28.49
N ARG A 286 14.42 -4.51 -29.80
CA ARG A 286 14.09 -3.41 -30.70
C ARG A 286 12.80 -2.68 -30.32
N GLN A 287 11.79 -3.39 -29.82
CA GLN A 287 10.54 -2.76 -29.36
C GLN A 287 10.77 -1.89 -28.13
N LEU A 288 11.58 -2.38 -27.19
CA LEU A 288 11.97 -1.61 -26.01
C LEU A 288 12.75 -0.33 -26.38
N ALA A 289 13.66 -0.43 -27.35
CA ALA A 289 14.38 0.75 -27.85
C ALA A 289 13.43 1.80 -28.45
N GLY A 290 12.38 1.37 -29.15
CA GLY A 290 11.32 2.27 -29.66
C GLY A 290 10.56 2.98 -28.54
N ILE A 291 10.10 2.23 -27.53
CA ILE A 291 9.40 2.79 -26.36
C ILE A 291 10.28 3.79 -25.61
N VAL A 292 11.55 3.46 -25.37
CA VAL A 292 12.50 4.34 -24.68
C VAL A 292 12.69 5.65 -25.49
N ASN A 293 12.79 5.56 -26.79
CA ASN A 293 12.94 6.74 -27.66
C ASN A 293 11.69 7.64 -27.60
N GLU A 294 10.48 7.07 -27.65
CA GLU A 294 9.22 7.82 -27.48
C GLU A 294 9.13 8.52 -26.12
N LEU A 295 9.48 7.81 -25.04
CA LEU A 295 9.47 8.35 -23.69
C LEU A 295 10.48 9.49 -23.49
N GLN A 296 11.64 9.42 -24.15
CA GLN A 296 12.63 10.51 -24.12
C GLN A 296 12.17 11.74 -24.90
N THR A 297 11.48 11.53 -26.02
CA THR A 297 11.02 12.64 -26.88
C THR A 297 9.85 13.41 -26.25
N ARG A 298 9.01 12.76 -25.44
CA ARG A 298 7.84 13.40 -24.79
C ARG A 298 8.17 14.22 -23.56
N GLN A 299 9.33 14.02 -22.95
CA GLN A 299 9.72 14.66 -21.69
C GLN A 299 10.95 15.61 -21.84
N GLY A 300 11.45 15.81 -23.04
CA GLY A 300 12.54 16.76 -23.43
C GLY A 300 11.98 18.07 -23.90
#